data_a589259d44c6c01fcdbc7315123e86a3
#
_entry.id   a589259d44c6c01fcdbc7315123e86a3
#
_cell.length_a   1.000
_cell.length_b   1.000
_cell.length_c   1.000
_cell.angle_alpha   90.00
_cell.angle_beta   90.00
_cell.angle_gamma   90.00
#
_symmetry.space_group_name_H-M   'P 1'
#
loop_
_entity.id
_entity.type
_entity.pdbx_description
1 polymer ?
#
loop_
_entity_poly.entity_id
_entity_poly.type
_entity_poly.pdbx_seq_one_letter_code
_entity_poly.pdbx_strand_id
1 'polypeptide(L)'
;MYPNADLLARTGIPEAVLASITEAARRYACRVVLFGSRARGDHRPRSDMDIAFYGTDSGYLAFAEAMEQLPTLLEFDCVHITEHTSPELIHNIQKEGILLMSRGAEKTAQRQNAIARLKEAIAEYEQTHSLAVRDGTIQRFEFCAELAWKATQDYLEEQGYLDVHSPKAVMRKAYLEGLVTDEQGWLSLLDARNKTSHLYDDEVADQVYQQIQSVYLPLLDGLAGRLDA
;
A
#
# COMPACT_ATOMS: atom_id res chain seq x y z
N MET A 1 3.76 10.96 -3.24
CA MET A 1 2.79 12.07 -3.38
C MET A 1 3.52 13.33 -2.93
N TYR A 2 3.67 14.35 -3.77
CA TYR A 2 4.23 15.64 -3.34
C TYR A 2 3.22 16.33 -2.44
N PRO A 3 3.65 17.02 -1.38
CA PRO A 3 2.75 17.72 -0.49
C PRO A 3 1.93 18.73 -1.31
N ASN A 4 0.60 18.64 -1.17
CA ASN A 4 -0.32 19.57 -1.81
C ASN A 4 -0.10 20.97 -1.20
N ALA A 5 -0.06 22.03 -2.01
CA ALA A 5 0.11 23.41 -1.57
C ALA A 5 -0.91 23.81 -0.46
N ASP A 6 -2.13 23.26 -0.53
CA ASP A 6 -3.17 23.43 0.49
C ASP A 6 -2.79 22.83 1.84
N LEU A 7 -2.10 21.68 1.85
CA LEU A 7 -1.60 21.06 3.08
C LEU A 7 -0.57 21.94 3.77
N LEU A 8 0.40 22.45 3.01
CA LEU A 8 1.45 23.34 3.55
C LEU A 8 0.85 24.63 4.10
N ALA A 9 -0.08 25.25 3.36
CA ALA A 9 -0.77 26.47 3.80
C ALA A 9 -1.60 26.24 5.07
N ARG A 10 -2.31 25.11 5.15
CA ARG A 10 -3.15 24.75 6.30
C ARG A 10 -2.35 24.47 7.56
N THR A 11 -1.27 23.70 7.44
CA THR A 11 -0.50 23.20 8.59
C THR A 11 0.63 24.14 9.03
N GLY A 12 1.06 25.07 8.16
CA GLY A 12 2.20 25.92 8.38
C GLY A 12 3.52 25.17 8.53
N ILE A 13 3.60 23.91 8.06
CA ILE A 13 4.80 23.07 8.12
C ILE A 13 5.64 23.35 6.87
N PRO A 14 6.94 23.68 7.01
CA PRO A 14 7.82 23.80 5.84
C PRO A 14 7.88 22.50 5.03
N GLU A 15 7.87 22.61 3.70
CA GLU A 15 7.91 21.45 2.80
C GLU A 15 9.07 20.49 3.11
N ALA A 16 10.27 21.02 3.38
CA ALA A 16 11.44 20.22 3.73
C ALA A 16 11.23 19.40 5.01
N VAL A 17 10.59 19.98 6.02
CA VAL A 17 10.26 19.30 7.29
C VAL A 17 9.24 18.19 7.03
N LEU A 18 8.19 18.48 6.28
CA LEU A 18 7.16 17.49 5.93
C LEU A 18 7.75 16.32 5.11
N ALA A 19 8.67 16.61 4.18
CA ALA A 19 9.37 15.58 3.42
C ALA A 19 10.22 14.69 4.34
N SER A 20 10.94 15.28 5.30
CA SER A 20 11.76 14.53 6.27
C SER A 20 10.91 13.65 7.19
N ILE A 21 9.77 14.15 7.68
CA ILE A 21 8.81 13.35 8.47
C ILE A 21 8.32 12.15 7.64
N THR A 22 7.92 12.39 6.39
CA THR A 22 7.41 11.34 5.50
C THR A 22 8.48 10.28 5.21
N GLU A 23 9.74 10.69 5.01
CA GLU A 23 10.84 9.76 4.78
C GLU A 23 11.14 8.91 6.02
N ALA A 24 11.18 9.50 7.22
CA ALA A 24 11.33 8.77 8.47
C ALA A 24 10.13 7.81 8.70
N ALA A 25 8.92 8.27 8.42
CA ALA A 25 7.72 7.46 8.51
C ALA A 25 7.78 6.21 7.61
N ARG A 26 8.27 6.33 6.37
CA ARG A 26 8.44 5.20 5.46
C ARG A 26 9.38 4.12 5.99
N ARG A 27 10.39 4.52 6.76
CA ARG A 27 11.37 3.58 7.34
C ARG A 27 10.82 2.84 8.55
N TYR A 28 10.12 3.54 9.42
CA TYR A 28 9.86 3.08 10.78
C TYR A 28 8.39 2.78 11.06
N ALA A 29 7.44 3.40 10.34
CA ALA A 29 6.02 3.34 10.63
C ALA A 29 5.24 2.49 9.62
N CYS A 30 4.05 2.01 10.03
CA CYS A 30 3.01 1.52 9.12
C CYS A 30 2.14 2.70 8.66
N ARG A 31 1.87 3.65 9.57
CA ARG A 31 1.04 4.83 9.31
C ARG A 31 1.50 5.98 10.21
N VAL A 32 1.44 7.21 9.70
CA VAL A 32 1.70 8.44 10.47
C VAL A 32 0.62 9.47 10.14
N VAL A 33 0.05 10.07 11.20
CA VAL A 33 -1.05 11.04 11.10
C VAL A 33 -0.66 12.30 11.89
N LEU A 34 -0.72 13.46 11.24
CA LEU A 34 -0.67 14.74 11.93
C LEU A 34 -2.05 15.02 12.53
N PHE A 35 -2.14 15.40 13.80
CA PHE A 35 -3.39 15.78 14.44
C PHE A 35 -3.24 17.10 15.23
N GLY A 36 -4.20 17.46 16.07
CA GLY A 36 -4.13 18.67 16.89
C GLY A 36 -4.24 19.98 16.11
N SER A 37 -3.69 21.04 16.66
CA SER A 37 -3.88 22.42 16.18
C SER A 37 -3.40 22.64 14.73
N ARG A 38 -2.30 22.02 14.33
CA ARG A 38 -1.78 22.13 12.96
C ARG A 38 -2.65 21.39 11.96
N ALA A 39 -3.21 20.26 12.34
CA ALA A 39 -4.15 19.54 11.49
C ALA A 39 -5.47 20.31 11.32
N ARG A 40 -5.96 20.97 12.36
CA ARG A 40 -7.14 21.83 12.27
C ARG A 40 -6.91 23.15 11.54
N GLY A 41 -5.66 23.63 11.51
CA GLY A 41 -5.29 24.93 10.91
C GLY A 41 -5.49 26.14 11.87
N ASP A 42 -5.70 25.89 13.18
CA ASP A 42 -5.84 26.90 14.22
C ASP A 42 -4.55 27.10 15.06
N HIS A 43 -3.43 26.56 14.57
CA HIS A 43 -2.13 26.61 15.21
C HIS A 43 -1.55 28.04 15.27
N ARG A 44 -0.70 28.25 16.26
CA ARG A 44 0.19 29.42 16.34
C ARG A 44 1.55 29.12 15.72
N PRO A 45 2.38 30.10 15.35
CA PRO A 45 3.69 29.85 14.73
C PRO A 45 4.60 28.89 15.53
N ARG A 46 4.46 28.86 16.86
CA ARG A 46 5.25 27.99 17.76
C ARG A 46 4.46 26.82 18.34
N SER A 47 3.28 26.50 17.79
CA SER A 47 2.56 25.28 18.20
C SER A 47 3.37 24.05 17.85
N ASP A 48 3.37 23.06 18.73
CA ASP A 48 3.99 21.77 18.53
C ASP A 48 3.34 21.01 17.36
N MET A 49 4.02 20.01 16.89
CA MET A 49 3.53 19.08 15.89
C MET A 49 3.08 17.79 16.58
N ASP A 50 1.78 17.62 16.71
CA ASP A 50 1.17 16.42 17.27
C ASP A 50 1.15 15.31 16.21
N ILE A 51 1.93 14.25 16.40
CA ILE A 51 2.09 13.15 15.45
C ILE A 51 1.66 11.82 16.08
N ALA A 52 0.65 11.18 15.51
CA ALA A 52 0.27 9.83 15.84
C ALA A 52 1.07 8.84 14.99
N PHE A 53 1.81 7.96 15.64
CA PHE A 53 2.63 6.92 15.03
C PHE A 53 1.97 5.56 15.24
N TYR A 54 1.84 4.81 14.16
CA TYR A 54 1.37 3.42 14.14
C TYR A 54 2.51 2.54 13.64
N GLY A 55 2.92 1.55 14.44
CA GLY A 55 4.02 0.66 14.11
C GLY A 55 4.51 -0.11 15.33
N THR A 56 5.70 -0.70 15.24
CA THR A 56 6.33 -1.42 16.35
C THR A 56 6.94 -0.47 17.37
N ASP A 57 7.16 -0.94 18.61
CA ASP A 57 7.82 -0.16 19.68
C ASP A 57 9.22 0.32 19.25
N SER A 58 10.00 -0.57 18.62
CA SER A 58 11.33 -0.23 18.12
C SER A 58 11.27 0.80 16.98
N GLY A 59 10.25 0.71 16.12
CA GLY A 59 9.99 1.68 15.06
C GLY A 59 9.62 3.05 15.63
N TYR A 60 8.80 3.09 16.68
CA TYR A 60 8.45 4.32 17.38
C TYR A 60 9.66 5.04 17.97
N LEU A 61 10.52 4.31 18.70
CA LEU A 61 11.75 4.88 19.28
C LEU A 61 12.66 5.48 18.21
N ALA A 62 12.89 4.75 17.11
CA ALA A 62 13.72 5.23 16.01
C ALA A 62 13.08 6.42 15.27
N PHE A 63 11.75 6.44 15.13
CA PHE A 63 11.03 7.56 14.55
C PHE A 63 11.12 8.81 15.44
N ALA A 64 10.87 8.68 16.73
CA ALA A 64 10.94 9.79 17.69
C ALA A 64 12.36 10.40 17.71
N GLU A 65 13.39 9.58 17.77
CA GLU A 65 14.79 10.04 17.67
C GLU A 65 15.05 10.78 16.35
N ALA A 66 14.52 10.28 15.23
CA ALA A 66 14.67 10.95 13.94
C ALA A 66 13.95 12.31 13.91
N MET A 67 12.82 12.47 14.61
CA MET A 67 12.13 13.76 14.74
C MET A 67 12.93 14.77 15.56
N GLU A 68 13.55 14.35 16.66
CA GLU A 68 14.41 15.21 17.48
C GLU A 68 15.65 15.73 16.73
N GLN A 69 16.13 14.97 15.74
CA GLN A 69 17.31 15.32 14.94
C GLN A 69 16.99 16.22 13.73
N LEU A 70 15.73 16.53 13.46
CA LEU A 70 15.38 17.40 12.33
C LEU A 70 15.89 18.82 12.52
N PRO A 71 16.46 19.44 11.48
CA PRO A 71 16.99 20.82 11.54
C PRO A 71 15.84 21.84 11.49
N THR A 72 15.03 21.89 12.53
CA THR A 72 13.87 22.79 12.66
C THR A 72 13.73 23.29 14.09
N LEU A 73 13.04 24.43 14.26
CA LEU A 73 12.65 24.95 15.57
C LEU A 73 11.25 24.49 16.02
N LEU A 74 10.61 23.66 15.21
CA LEU A 74 9.32 23.06 15.57
C LEU A 74 9.57 21.89 16.54
N GLU A 75 8.79 21.85 17.61
CA GLU A 75 8.78 20.76 18.57
C GLU A 75 7.81 19.67 18.09
N PHE A 76 8.14 18.40 18.38
CA PHE A 76 7.35 17.24 17.96
C PHE A 76 6.81 16.54 19.21
N ASP A 77 5.50 16.42 19.29
CA ASP A 77 4.82 15.54 20.25
C ASP A 77 4.39 14.24 19.51
N CYS A 78 5.23 13.22 19.64
CA CYS A 78 5.00 11.92 18.98
C CYS A 78 4.28 10.98 19.94
N VAL A 79 3.11 10.50 19.56
CA VAL A 79 2.32 9.54 20.32
C VAL A 79 2.29 8.19 19.64
N HIS A 80 2.78 7.14 20.32
CA HIS A 80 2.66 5.76 19.84
C HIS A 80 1.24 5.24 20.04
N ILE A 81 0.54 4.93 18.96
CA ILE A 81 -0.81 4.39 19.01
C ILE A 81 -0.73 2.87 19.17
N THR A 82 -1.27 2.40 20.29
CA THR A 82 -1.31 0.99 20.69
C THR A 82 -2.74 0.63 21.13
N GLU A 83 -2.98 -0.63 21.47
CA GLU A 83 -4.25 -1.09 22.05
C GLU A 83 -4.61 -0.41 23.38
N HIS A 84 -3.62 0.19 24.08
CA HIS A 84 -3.82 0.92 25.34
C HIS A 84 -4.09 2.41 25.14
N THR A 85 -4.09 2.91 23.91
CA THR A 85 -4.38 4.32 23.61
C THR A 85 -5.84 4.65 23.91
N SER A 86 -6.07 5.80 24.57
CA SER A 86 -7.44 6.16 24.96
C SER A 86 -8.36 6.28 23.74
N PRO A 87 -9.61 5.78 23.85
CA PRO A 87 -10.59 5.88 22.76
C PRO A 87 -10.88 7.33 22.33
N GLU A 88 -10.82 8.27 23.27
CA GLU A 88 -11.01 9.71 23.01
C GLU A 88 -9.92 10.25 22.09
N LEU A 89 -8.65 9.91 22.34
CA LEU A 89 -7.53 10.35 21.50
C LEU A 89 -7.65 9.73 20.09
N ILE A 90 -7.97 8.44 20.01
CA ILE A 90 -8.18 7.76 18.73
C ILE A 90 -9.31 8.45 17.95
N HIS A 91 -10.44 8.77 18.60
CA HIS A 91 -11.55 9.47 17.97
C HIS A 91 -11.13 10.83 17.41
N ASN A 92 -10.37 11.61 18.19
CA ASN A 92 -9.87 12.92 17.78
C ASN A 92 -8.94 12.81 16.56
N ILE A 93 -8.00 11.84 16.58
CA ILE A 93 -7.09 11.58 15.47
C ILE A 93 -7.88 11.19 14.19
N GLN A 94 -8.93 10.36 14.32
CA GLN A 94 -9.77 9.96 13.19
C GLN A 94 -10.59 11.12 12.61
N LYS A 95 -11.06 12.02 13.48
CA LYS A 95 -11.95 13.13 13.10
C LYS A 95 -11.21 14.29 12.43
N GLU A 96 -10.04 14.67 12.93
CA GLU A 96 -9.33 15.88 12.51
C GLU A 96 -7.95 15.61 11.90
N GLY A 97 -7.48 14.36 11.98
CA GLY A 97 -6.14 13.98 11.57
C GLY A 97 -5.90 14.07 10.06
N ILE A 98 -4.71 14.49 9.70
CA ILE A 98 -4.21 14.52 8.32
C ILE A 98 -3.23 13.37 8.15
N LEU A 99 -3.54 12.45 7.24
CA LEU A 99 -2.67 11.34 6.92
C LEU A 99 -1.40 11.86 6.22
N LEU A 100 -0.25 11.69 6.87
CA LEU A 100 1.06 12.06 6.30
C LEU A 100 1.68 10.90 5.51
N MET A 101 1.57 9.67 6.04
CA MET A 101 2.08 8.47 5.41
C MET A 101 1.25 7.25 5.82
N SER A 102 1.02 6.33 4.86
CA SER A 102 0.49 5.00 5.11
C SER A 102 1.11 4.03 4.11
N ARG A 103 1.74 2.97 4.60
CA ARG A 103 2.25 1.89 3.73
C ARG A 103 1.13 1.21 2.96
N GLY A 104 -0.02 1.02 3.58
CA GLY A 104 -1.19 0.46 2.93
C GLY A 104 -1.64 1.33 1.75
N ALA A 105 -1.77 2.64 1.92
CA ALA A 105 -2.18 3.57 0.86
C ALA A 105 -1.16 3.63 -0.29
N GLU A 106 0.16 3.62 0.01
CA GLU A 106 1.19 3.58 -1.03
C GLU A 106 1.15 2.28 -1.83
N LYS A 107 1.01 1.14 -1.15
CA LYS A 107 0.87 -0.19 -1.79
C LYS A 107 -0.42 -0.30 -2.59
N THR A 108 -1.52 0.28 -2.10
CA THR A 108 -2.78 0.38 -2.81
C THR A 108 -2.61 1.14 -4.12
N ALA A 109 -2.00 2.33 -4.10
CA ALA A 109 -1.78 3.12 -5.31
C ALA A 109 -0.88 2.39 -6.33
N GLN A 110 0.17 1.70 -5.85
CA GLN A 110 1.03 0.88 -6.72
C GLN A 110 0.26 -0.26 -7.38
N ARG A 111 -0.58 -0.98 -6.61
CA ARG A 111 -1.41 -2.09 -7.11
C ARG A 111 -2.40 -1.60 -8.15
N GLN A 112 -3.15 -0.52 -7.86
CA GLN A 112 -4.12 0.07 -8.79
C GLN A 112 -3.44 0.52 -10.09
N ASN A 113 -2.28 1.17 -10.01
CA ASN A 113 -1.52 1.59 -11.18
C ASN A 113 -1.00 0.37 -11.99
N ALA A 114 -0.54 -0.68 -11.33
CA ALA A 114 -0.10 -1.91 -12.00
C ALA A 114 -1.25 -2.58 -12.76
N ILE A 115 -2.43 -2.69 -12.14
CA ILE A 115 -3.63 -3.25 -12.78
C ILE A 115 -4.09 -2.36 -13.96
N ALA A 116 -4.07 -1.04 -13.82
CA ALA A 116 -4.39 -0.12 -14.91
C ALA A 116 -3.46 -0.34 -16.13
N ARG A 117 -2.15 -0.42 -15.87
CA ARG A 117 -1.16 -0.69 -16.92
C ARG A 117 -1.30 -2.08 -17.55
N LEU A 118 -1.74 -3.08 -16.79
CA LEU A 118 -2.05 -4.41 -17.33
C LEU A 118 -3.24 -4.32 -18.28
N LYS A 119 -4.31 -3.61 -17.91
CA LYS A 119 -5.48 -3.37 -18.77
C LYS A 119 -5.12 -2.63 -20.06
N GLU A 120 -4.27 -1.60 -19.96
CA GLU A 120 -3.76 -0.87 -21.13
C GLU A 120 -3.00 -1.79 -22.08
N ALA A 121 -2.11 -2.66 -21.56
CA ALA A 121 -1.35 -3.59 -22.39
C ALA A 121 -2.23 -4.66 -23.07
N ILE A 122 -3.27 -5.13 -22.38
CA ILE A 122 -4.27 -6.04 -22.99
C ILE A 122 -4.99 -5.33 -24.14
N ALA A 123 -5.46 -4.11 -23.93
CA ALA A 123 -6.15 -3.33 -24.97
C ALA A 123 -5.24 -3.03 -26.19
N GLU A 124 -3.96 -2.77 -25.94
CA GLU A 124 -2.97 -2.56 -27.01
C GLU A 124 -2.71 -3.85 -27.80
N TYR A 125 -2.60 -5.00 -27.12
CA TYR A 125 -2.44 -6.29 -27.82
C TYR A 125 -3.64 -6.64 -28.70
N GLU A 126 -4.85 -6.39 -28.24
CA GLU A 126 -6.07 -6.62 -29.02
C GLU A 126 -6.12 -5.80 -30.32
N GLN A 127 -5.48 -4.63 -30.33
CA GLN A 127 -5.40 -3.76 -31.51
C GLN A 127 -4.24 -4.13 -32.44
N THR A 128 -3.10 -4.52 -31.89
CA THR A 128 -1.85 -4.65 -32.64
C THR A 128 -1.48 -6.09 -32.98
N HIS A 129 -1.93 -7.05 -32.17
CA HIS A 129 -1.51 -8.46 -32.19
C HIS A 129 0.02 -8.63 -32.17
N SER A 130 0.74 -7.66 -31.61
CA SER A 130 2.21 -7.69 -31.50
C SER A 130 2.67 -8.67 -30.44
N LEU A 131 3.51 -9.63 -30.81
CA LEU A 131 4.09 -10.58 -29.84
C LEU A 131 4.87 -9.87 -28.72
N ALA A 132 5.56 -8.78 -29.02
CA ALA A 132 6.25 -7.99 -28.01
C ALA A 132 5.29 -7.35 -27.01
N VAL A 133 4.08 -6.96 -27.44
CA VAL A 133 3.03 -6.43 -26.54
C VAL A 133 2.44 -7.56 -25.70
N ARG A 134 2.22 -8.75 -26.29
CA ARG A 134 1.78 -9.94 -25.55
C ARG A 134 2.76 -10.29 -24.42
N ASP A 135 4.05 -10.36 -24.74
CA ASP A 135 5.10 -10.70 -23.78
C ASP A 135 5.21 -9.62 -22.68
N GLY A 136 5.11 -8.34 -23.07
CA GLY A 136 5.01 -7.23 -22.14
C GLY A 136 3.77 -7.30 -21.23
N THR A 137 2.64 -7.80 -21.74
CA THR A 137 1.41 -8.02 -20.94
C THR A 137 1.61 -9.12 -19.91
N ILE A 138 2.26 -10.23 -20.30
CA ILE A 138 2.59 -11.33 -19.38
C ILE A 138 3.51 -10.82 -18.26
N GLN A 139 4.52 -10.02 -18.57
CA GLN A 139 5.41 -9.44 -17.56
C GLN A 139 4.67 -8.48 -16.62
N ARG A 140 3.73 -7.68 -17.11
CA ARG A 140 2.88 -6.81 -16.27
C ARG A 140 1.98 -7.63 -15.36
N PHE A 141 1.45 -8.76 -15.85
CA PHE A 141 0.69 -9.70 -15.02
C PHE A 141 1.52 -10.28 -13.88
N GLU A 142 2.77 -10.71 -14.13
CA GLU A 142 3.67 -11.20 -13.06
C GLU A 142 3.81 -10.17 -11.94
N PHE A 143 3.99 -8.91 -12.30
CA PHE A 143 4.11 -7.82 -11.34
C PHE A 143 2.81 -7.59 -10.55
N CYS A 144 1.65 -7.64 -11.22
CA CYS A 144 0.34 -7.54 -10.56
C CYS A 144 0.12 -8.70 -9.57
N ALA A 145 0.46 -9.93 -9.95
CA ALA A 145 0.36 -11.11 -9.10
C ALA A 145 1.23 -10.98 -7.84
N GLU A 146 2.46 -10.48 -8.01
CA GLU A 146 3.40 -10.24 -6.89
C GLU A 146 2.87 -9.19 -5.91
N LEU A 147 2.36 -8.07 -6.41
CA LEU A 147 1.77 -7.03 -5.57
C LEU A 147 0.49 -7.51 -4.87
N ALA A 148 -0.32 -8.32 -5.53
CA ALA A 148 -1.58 -8.81 -4.99
C ALA A 148 -1.37 -9.69 -3.75
N TRP A 149 -0.53 -10.74 -3.84
CA TRP A 149 -0.35 -11.64 -2.70
C TRP A 149 0.40 -10.96 -1.54
N LYS A 150 1.36 -10.05 -1.83
CA LYS A 150 2.04 -9.26 -0.78
C LYS A 150 1.09 -8.33 -0.05
N ALA A 151 0.22 -7.63 -0.77
CA ALA A 151 -0.79 -6.78 -0.13
C ALA A 151 -1.79 -7.59 0.70
N THR A 152 -2.13 -8.80 0.22
CA THR A 152 -2.98 -9.73 0.97
C THR A 152 -2.28 -10.23 2.23
N GLN A 153 -0.99 -10.52 2.17
CA GLN A 153 -0.19 -10.89 3.33
C GLN A 153 -0.19 -9.77 4.38
N ASP A 154 0.13 -8.54 3.97
CA ASP A 154 0.11 -7.38 4.87
C ASP A 154 -1.27 -7.22 5.55
N TYR A 155 -2.36 -7.36 4.79
CA TYR A 155 -3.71 -7.29 5.33
C TYR A 155 -3.97 -8.38 6.38
N LEU A 156 -3.57 -9.63 6.10
CA LEU A 156 -3.73 -10.74 7.04
C LEU A 156 -2.87 -10.56 8.30
N GLU A 157 -1.65 -10.04 8.16
CA GLU A 157 -0.77 -9.70 9.30
C GLU A 157 -1.40 -8.61 10.18
N GLU A 158 -2.04 -7.60 9.60
CA GLU A 158 -2.81 -6.58 10.33
C GLU A 158 -4.04 -7.17 11.07
N GLN A 159 -4.58 -8.29 10.57
CA GLN A 159 -5.65 -9.06 11.25
C GLN A 159 -5.10 -10.07 12.27
N GLY A 160 -3.78 -10.13 12.49
CA GLY A 160 -3.15 -10.99 13.47
C GLY A 160 -2.70 -12.37 12.97
N TYR A 161 -2.78 -12.65 11.66
CA TYR A 161 -2.32 -13.91 11.07
C TYR A 161 -0.83 -13.85 10.71
N LEU A 162 0.05 -14.09 11.67
CA LEU A 162 1.51 -13.92 11.55
C LEU A 162 2.27 -15.13 10.98
N ASP A 163 1.60 -16.26 10.75
CA ASP A 163 2.21 -17.53 10.35
C ASP A 163 2.08 -17.87 8.85
N VAL A 164 1.63 -16.93 8.03
CA VAL A 164 1.33 -17.13 6.60
C VAL A 164 2.37 -16.43 5.74
N HIS A 165 3.39 -17.17 5.27
CA HIS A 165 4.56 -16.57 4.60
C HIS A 165 4.70 -16.91 3.12
N SER A 166 4.02 -17.94 2.60
CA SER A 166 4.12 -18.30 1.19
C SER A 166 2.92 -17.79 0.38
N PRO A 167 3.10 -17.40 -0.90
CA PRO A 167 2.01 -16.88 -1.72
C PRO A 167 0.75 -17.76 -1.71
N LYS A 168 0.93 -19.09 -1.84
CA LYS A 168 -0.20 -20.03 -1.82
C LYS A 168 -0.87 -20.14 -0.45
N ALA A 169 -0.09 -20.11 0.65
CA ALA A 169 -0.65 -20.13 2.00
C ALA A 169 -1.44 -18.83 2.28
N VAL A 170 -0.91 -17.69 1.86
CA VAL A 170 -1.58 -16.39 1.96
C VAL A 170 -2.94 -16.41 1.25
N MET A 171 -2.98 -16.87 -0.01
CA MET A 171 -4.25 -16.86 -0.76
C MET A 171 -5.27 -17.89 -0.25
N ARG A 172 -4.81 -19.04 0.28
CA ARG A 172 -5.70 -19.98 0.98
C ARG A 172 -6.27 -19.39 2.26
N LYS A 173 -5.45 -18.70 3.05
CA LYS A 173 -5.93 -18.03 4.25
C LYS A 173 -6.91 -16.91 3.90
N ALA A 174 -6.61 -16.12 2.89
CA ALA A 174 -7.52 -15.08 2.38
C ALA A 174 -8.87 -15.65 1.93
N TYR A 175 -8.88 -16.85 1.34
CA TYR A 175 -10.13 -17.55 1.00
C TYR A 175 -10.91 -17.97 2.24
N LEU A 176 -10.25 -18.55 3.24
CA LEU A 176 -10.89 -18.96 4.50
C LEU A 176 -11.50 -17.78 5.26
N GLU A 177 -10.87 -16.61 5.19
CA GLU A 177 -11.35 -15.37 5.80
C GLU A 177 -12.36 -14.60 4.92
N GLY A 178 -12.72 -15.15 3.76
CA GLY A 178 -13.70 -14.52 2.86
C GLY A 178 -13.19 -13.30 2.09
N LEU A 179 -11.90 -12.99 2.17
CA LEU A 179 -11.29 -11.90 1.41
C LEU A 179 -11.25 -12.18 -0.08
N VAL A 180 -11.09 -13.43 -0.47
CA VAL A 180 -11.21 -13.89 -1.88
C VAL A 180 -12.25 -15.00 -1.97
N THR A 181 -12.89 -15.13 -3.13
CA THR A 181 -14.03 -16.07 -3.34
C THR A 181 -13.67 -17.26 -4.21
N ASP A 182 -12.54 -17.24 -4.92
CA ASP A 182 -12.09 -18.28 -5.83
C ASP A 182 -10.67 -18.74 -5.47
N GLU A 183 -10.57 -19.75 -4.60
CA GLU A 183 -9.28 -20.33 -4.21
C GLU A 183 -8.53 -20.91 -5.38
N GLN A 184 -9.23 -21.68 -6.23
CA GLN A 184 -8.59 -22.39 -7.36
C GLN A 184 -8.08 -21.42 -8.43
N GLY A 185 -8.84 -20.38 -8.72
CA GLY A 185 -8.40 -19.30 -9.62
C GLY A 185 -7.13 -18.62 -9.11
N TRP A 186 -7.05 -18.31 -7.83
CA TRP A 186 -5.86 -17.73 -7.24
C TRP A 186 -4.64 -18.66 -7.21
N LEU A 187 -4.84 -19.94 -6.91
CA LEU A 187 -3.75 -20.92 -6.98
C LEU A 187 -3.24 -21.11 -8.42
N SER A 188 -4.17 -21.13 -9.39
CA SER A 188 -3.82 -21.18 -10.81
C SER A 188 -3.07 -19.92 -11.27
N LEU A 189 -3.48 -18.74 -10.83
CA LEU A 189 -2.80 -17.47 -11.10
C LEU A 189 -1.34 -17.50 -10.60
N LEU A 190 -1.13 -17.95 -9.36
CA LEU A 190 0.21 -18.06 -8.78
C LEU A 190 1.07 -19.12 -9.51
N ASP A 191 0.48 -20.23 -9.95
CA ASP A 191 1.19 -21.25 -10.73
C ASP A 191 1.53 -20.73 -12.13
N ALA A 192 0.63 -20.00 -12.80
CA ALA A 192 0.91 -19.36 -14.07
C ALA A 192 2.08 -18.37 -13.92
N ARG A 193 2.04 -17.48 -12.91
CA ARG A 193 3.13 -16.55 -12.64
C ARG A 193 4.50 -17.23 -12.46
N ASN A 194 4.54 -18.38 -11.82
CA ASN A 194 5.80 -19.13 -11.64
C ASN A 194 6.30 -19.80 -12.94
N LYS A 195 5.43 -20.08 -13.87
CA LYS A 195 5.77 -20.71 -15.17
C LYS A 195 6.20 -19.68 -16.22
N THR A 196 5.79 -18.42 -16.09
CA THR A 196 6.08 -17.36 -17.08
C THR A 196 7.55 -17.06 -17.25
N SER A 197 8.40 -17.35 -16.27
CA SER A 197 9.86 -17.13 -16.32
C SER A 197 10.57 -18.00 -17.39
N HIS A 198 9.88 -18.93 -18.03
CA HIS A 198 10.44 -19.90 -19.01
C HIS A 198 9.57 -20.05 -20.26
N LEU A 199 8.80 -19.02 -20.63
CA LEU A 199 7.96 -19.04 -21.83
C LEU A 199 8.82 -18.86 -23.09
N TYR A 200 9.31 -19.96 -23.63
CA TYR A 200 9.99 -19.99 -24.94
C TYR A 200 9.06 -20.46 -26.07
N ASP A 201 7.83 -20.87 -25.75
CA ASP A 201 6.85 -21.41 -26.68
C ASP A 201 5.69 -20.43 -26.85
N ASP A 202 5.46 -20.02 -28.10
CA ASP A 202 4.41 -19.07 -28.45
C ASP A 202 3.00 -19.58 -28.13
N GLU A 203 2.73 -20.86 -28.30
CA GLU A 203 1.42 -21.45 -27.99
C GLU A 203 1.13 -21.40 -26.49
N VAL A 204 2.15 -21.62 -25.64
CA VAL A 204 2.02 -21.53 -24.19
C VAL A 204 1.85 -20.07 -23.77
N ALA A 205 2.57 -19.14 -24.41
CA ALA A 205 2.42 -17.71 -24.15
C ALA A 205 1.00 -17.21 -24.48
N ASP A 206 0.43 -17.67 -25.61
CA ASP A 206 -0.94 -17.31 -25.99
C ASP A 206 -1.97 -17.89 -25.01
N GLN A 207 -1.81 -19.12 -24.54
CA GLN A 207 -2.67 -19.71 -23.53
C GLN A 207 -2.62 -18.91 -22.21
N VAL A 208 -1.42 -18.53 -21.76
CA VAL A 208 -1.25 -17.70 -20.54
C VAL A 208 -1.91 -16.35 -20.75
N TYR A 209 -1.73 -15.70 -21.90
CA TYR A 209 -2.38 -14.42 -22.20
C TYR A 209 -3.92 -14.52 -22.12
N GLN A 210 -4.50 -15.56 -22.71
CA GLN A 210 -5.96 -15.79 -22.66
C GLN A 210 -6.45 -15.95 -21.21
N GLN A 211 -5.69 -16.66 -20.38
CA GLN A 211 -6.03 -16.81 -18.96
C GLN A 211 -5.89 -15.49 -18.19
N ILE A 212 -4.87 -14.68 -18.52
CA ILE A 212 -4.71 -13.35 -17.91
C ILE A 212 -5.96 -12.51 -18.17
N GLN A 213 -6.41 -12.46 -19.40
CA GLN A 213 -7.56 -11.65 -19.81
C GLN A 213 -8.88 -12.16 -19.20
N SER A 214 -9.13 -13.46 -19.29
CA SER A 214 -10.45 -14.05 -18.97
C SER A 214 -10.63 -14.42 -17.50
N VAL A 215 -9.54 -14.73 -16.78
CA VAL A 215 -9.60 -15.25 -15.41
C VAL A 215 -8.83 -14.37 -14.43
N TYR A 216 -7.55 -14.08 -14.71
CA TYR A 216 -6.68 -13.52 -13.71
C TYR A 216 -6.91 -12.01 -13.49
N LEU A 217 -7.18 -11.25 -14.55
CA LEU A 217 -7.50 -9.81 -14.39
C LEU A 217 -8.77 -9.59 -13.56
N PRO A 218 -9.90 -10.31 -13.75
CA PRO A 218 -11.05 -10.24 -12.86
C PRO A 218 -10.74 -10.54 -11.39
N LEU A 219 -9.87 -11.52 -11.10
CA LEU A 219 -9.45 -11.85 -9.74
C LEU A 219 -8.66 -10.71 -9.10
N LEU A 220 -7.70 -10.13 -9.85
CA LEU A 220 -6.88 -8.99 -9.40
C LEU A 220 -7.73 -7.75 -9.11
N ASP A 221 -8.69 -7.44 -9.99
CA ASP A 221 -9.63 -6.32 -9.80
C ASP A 221 -10.53 -6.53 -8.57
N GLY A 222 -11.07 -7.74 -8.42
CA GLY A 222 -11.95 -8.08 -7.29
C GLY A 222 -11.24 -7.99 -5.94
N LEU A 223 -9.99 -8.42 -5.86
CA LEU A 223 -9.17 -8.29 -4.65
C LEU A 223 -8.84 -6.83 -4.35
N ALA A 224 -8.48 -6.04 -5.37
CA ALA A 224 -8.17 -4.63 -5.19
C ALA A 224 -9.33 -3.88 -4.51
N GLY A 225 -10.55 -4.07 -5.00
CA GLY A 225 -11.74 -3.45 -4.41
C GLY A 225 -12.03 -3.84 -2.96
N ARG A 226 -11.60 -5.03 -2.53
CA ARG A 226 -11.81 -5.51 -1.14
C ARG A 226 -10.73 -5.07 -0.16
N LEU A 227 -9.49 -4.97 -0.61
CA LEU A 227 -8.39 -4.46 0.21
C LEU A 227 -8.46 -2.94 0.41
N ASP A 228 -9.23 -2.23 -0.43
CA ASP A 228 -9.37 -0.77 -0.42
C ASP A 228 -10.65 -0.32 0.33
N ALA A 229 -11.53 -1.27 0.72
CA ALA A 229 -12.78 -1.03 1.44
C ALA A 229 -12.56 -0.94 2.94
#